data_032352a2e21a8c8fb2aa5917a291204b
#
_entry.id   032352a2e21a8c8fb2aa5917a291204b
#
_cell.length_a   1.000
_cell.length_b   1.000
_cell.length_c   1.000
_cell.angle_alpha   90.00
_cell.angle_beta   90.00
_cell.angle_gamma   90.00
#
_symmetry.space_group_name_H-M   'P 1'
#
loop_
_entity.id
_entity.type
_entity.pdbx_description
1 polymer ?
#
loop_
_entity_poly.entity_id
_entity_poly.type
_entity_poly.pdbx_seq_one_letter_code
_entity_poly.pdbx_strand_id
1 'polypeptide(L)'
;NENENIRYFAISNVESKDDLKPFLEKLPKRVNVIPKIESPQAINNIGEICKELENEEKIIMLDHDDLFSSIIHNNENKENFQNYIKKLIDYCSQNNISLLRTVGVMFSDDEKRLTQYEK
;
A
#
# COMPACT_ATOMS: atom_id res chain seq x y z
N ASN A 1 -7.91 25.78 3.60
CA ASN A 1 -8.25 25.55 3.28
C ASN A 1 -8.37 24.57 2.55
N GLU A 2 -8.59 24.85 1.76
CA GLU A 2 -8.96 24.01 0.98
C GLU A 2 -8.11 22.94 0.86
N ASN A 3 -7.01 23.18 0.79
CA ASN A 3 -6.08 22.22 0.83
C ASN A 3 -6.41 21.37 1.93
N GLU A 4 -6.92 21.96 2.78
CA GLU A 4 -7.25 21.20 3.89
C GLU A 4 -8.27 20.21 3.48
N ASN A 5 -8.71 20.22 2.29
CA ASN A 5 -9.69 19.26 1.85
C ASN A 5 -9.06 18.02 1.22
N ILE A 6 -7.76 17.91 1.26
CA ILE A 6 -7.14 16.70 0.76
C ILE A 6 -7.52 15.55 1.67
N ARG A 7 -7.98 14.47 1.06
CA ARG A 7 -8.40 13.32 1.81
C ARG A 7 -7.66 12.10 1.32
N TYR A 8 -7.53 11.12 2.19
CA TYR A 8 -6.84 9.88 1.86
C TYR A 8 -7.84 8.74 1.93
N PHE A 9 -7.78 7.87 0.96
CA PHE A 9 -8.70 6.74 0.89
C PHE A 9 -7.89 5.48 0.59
N ALA A 10 -7.82 4.57 1.55
CA ALA A 10 -7.06 3.33 1.39
C ALA A 10 -7.94 2.26 0.78
N ILE A 11 -7.39 1.54 -0.20
CA ILE A 11 -8.12 0.48 -0.89
C ILE A 11 -7.42 -0.83 -0.61
N SER A 12 -8.16 -1.77 -0.03
CA SER A 12 -7.61 -3.08 0.33
C SER A 12 -7.53 -4.01 -0.88
N ASN A 13 -6.61 -4.94 -0.80
CA ASN A 13 -6.50 -6.04 -1.77
C ASN A 13 -6.27 -5.58 -3.20
N VAL A 14 -5.47 -4.55 -3.38
CA VAL A 14 -5.11 -4.10 -4.71
C VAL A 14 -4.01 -5.02 -5.21
N GLU A 15 -4.29 -5.77 -6.27
CA GLU A 15 -3.29 -6.67 -6.84
C GLU A 15 -2.91 -6.28 -8.25
N SER A 16 -3.67 -5.42 -8.90
CA SER A 16 -3.34 -4.94 -10.23
C SER A 16 -3.93 -3.56 -10.42
N LYS A 17 -3.54 -2.91 -11.52
CA LYS A 17 -4.07 -1.58 -11.80
C LYS A 17 -5.59 -1.61 -11.98
N ASP A 18 -6.12 -2.75 -12.44
CA ASP A 18 -7.56 -2.84 -12.67
C ASP A 18 -8.34 -2.74 -11.37
N ASP A 19 -7.75 -3.11 -10.26
CA ASP A 19 -8.43 -2.99 -8.97
C ASP A 19 -8.58 -1.55 -8.53
N LEU A 20 -7.73 -0.66 -9.05
CA LEU A 20 -7.82 0.76 -8.72
C LEU A 20 -8.80 1.52 -9.58
N LYS A 21 -8.97 1.09 -10.82
CA LYS A 21 -9.72 1.90 -11.78
C LYS A 21 -11.12 2.30 -11.33
N PRO A 22 -11.92 1.40 -10.77
CA PRO A 22 -13.26 1.81 -10.36
C PRO A 22 -13.25 2.93 -9.34
N PHE A 23 -12.28 2.91 -8.44
CA PHE A 23 -12.19 3.93 -7.41
C PHE A 23 -11.70 5.24 -7.98
N LEU A 24 -10.71 5.18 -8.87
CA LEU A 24 -10.18 6.39 -9.45
C LEU A 24 -11.21 7.10 -10.30
N GLU A 25 -12.11 6.35 -10.92
CA GLU A 25 -13.15 6.94 -11.74
C GLU A 25 -14.25 7.58 -10.92
N LYS A 26 -14.48 7.08 -9.71
CA LYS A 26 -15.59 7.56 -8.89
C LYS A 26 -15.19 8.62 -7.88
N LEU A 27 -13.94 8.64 -7.47
CA LEU A 27 -13.52 9.55 -6.42
C LEU A 27 -13.07 10.88 -6.99
N PRO A 28 -13.30 11.98 -6.26
CA PRO A 28 -12.81 13.28 -6.70
C PRO A 28 -11.29 13.26 -6.79
N LYS A 29 -10.73 14.08 -7.66
CA LYS A 29 -9.30 14.09 -7.83
C LYS A 29 -8.54 14.55 -6.59
N ARG A 30 -9.20 15.28 -5.71
CA ARG A 30 -8.53 15.71 -4.49
C ARG A 30 -8.37 14.58 -3.47
N VAL A 31 -8.98 13.43 -3.74
CA VAL A 31 -8.80 12.28 -2.85
C VAL A 31 -7.53 11.56 -3.27
N ASN A 32 -6.63 11.39 -2.31
CA ASN A 32 -5.39 10.65 -2.56
C ASN A 32 -5.66 9.18 -2.26
N VAL A 33 -5.65 8.37 -3.29
CA VAL A 33 -5.94 6.95 -3.18
C VAL A 33 -4.68 6.23 -2.76
N ILE A 34 -4.78 5.42 -1.71
CA ILE A 34 -3.64 4.68 -1.18
C ILE A 34 -3.89 3.19 -1.35
N PRO A 35 -3.24 2.54 -2.32
CA PRO A 35 -3.41 1.10 -2.46
C PRO A 35 -2.74 0.37 -1.30
N LYS A 36 -3.44 -0.60 -0.75
CA LYS A 36 -2.86 -1.45 0.29
C LYS A 36 -2.29 -2.68 -0.38
N ILE A 37 -1.01 -2.90 -0.17
CA ILE A 37 -0.27 -4.00 -0.77
C ILE A 37 -0.25 -5.13 0.24
N GLU A 38 -0.90 -6.23 -0.11
CA GLU A 38 -1.16 -7.29 0.84
C GLU A 38 -0.80 -8.67 0.31
N SER A 39 -0.24 -8.75 -0.87
CA SER A 39 0.07 -10.05 -1.47
C SER A 39 1.30 -9.98 -2.34
N PRO A 40 1.93 -11.12 -2.61
CA PRO A 40 3.05 -11.15 -3.55
C PRO A 40 2.67 -10.65 -4.93
N GLN A 41 1.46 -10.93 -5.38
CA GLN A 41 1.02 -10.50 -6.70
C GLN A 41 1.00 -8.97 -6.77
N ALA A 42 0.56 -8.32 -5.70
CA ALA A 42 0.54 -6.86 -5.67
C ALA A 42 1.95 -6.31 -5.79
N ILE A 43 2.90 -6.93 -5.13
CA ILE A 43 4.28 -6.46 -5.20
C ILE A 43 4.84 -6.66 -6.59
N ASN A 44 4.53 -7.78 -7.22
CA ASN A 44 5.02 -8.03 -8.57
C ASN A 44 4.40 -7.06 -9.58
N ASN A 45 3.22 -6.55 -9.28
CA ASN A 45 2.54 -5.60 -10.17
C ASN A 45 2.67 -4.16 -9.71
N ILE A 46 3.60 -3.89 -8.80
CA ILE A 46 3.66 -2.57 -8.16
C ILE A 46 3.87 -1.44 -9.16
N GLY A 47 4.61 -1.70 -10.21
CA GLY A 47 4.84 -0.67 -11.21
C GLY A 47 3.57 -0.21 -11.90
N GLU A 48 2.76 -1.17 -12.34
CA GLU A 48 1.52 -0.80 -13.01
C GLU A 48 0.51 -0.18 -12.04
N ILE A 49 0.52 -0.63 -10.79
CA ILE A 49 -0.37 -0.07 -9.79
C ILE A 49 -0.05 1.40 -9.55
N CYS A 50 1.22 1.69 -9.34
CA CYS A 50 1.62 3.04 -9.01
C CYS A 50 1.49 4.00 -10.18
N LYS A 51 1.56 3.51 -11.40
CA LYS A 51 1.39 4.37 -12.56
C LYS A 51 -0.03 4.92 -12.65
N GLU A 52 -1.00 4.24 -12.04
CA GLU A 52 -2.37 4.72 -12.06
C GLU A 52 -2.60 5.85 -11.07
N LEU A 53 -1.71 6.05 -10.12
CA LEU A 53 -1.87 7.08 -9.12
C LEU A 53 -1.53 8.42 -9.73
N GLU A 54 -2.47 9.35 -9.67
CA GLU A 54 -2.32 10.63 -10.34
C GLU A 54 -1.93 11.77 -9.41
N ASN A 55 -1.94 11.55 -8.13
CA ASN A 55 -1.61 12.62 -7.19
C ASN A 55 -0.12 12.90 -7.21
N GLU A 56 0.25 14.14 -6.89
CA GLU A 56 1.65 14.49 -6.84
C GLU A 56 2.39 13.66 -5.81
N GLU A 57 1.75 13.46 -4.68
CA GLU A 57 2.35 12.63 -3.64
C GLU A 57 1.76 11.24 -3.77
N LYS A 58 2.57 10.29 -4.16
CA LYS A 58 2.10 8.92 -4.30
C LYS A 58 2.43 8.17 -3.01
N ILE A 59 1.42 7.54 -2.46
CA ILE A 59 1.53 6.82 -1.19
C ILE A 59 0.95 5.43 -1.36
N ILE A 60 1.66 4.43 -0.86
CA ILE A 60 1.11 3.08 -0.80
C ILE A 60 1.31 2.57 0.61
N MET A 61 0.56 1.55 0.97
CA MET A 61 0.60 1.00 2.32
C MET A 61 0.89 -0.49 2.24
N LEU A 62 1.84 -0.95 3.02
CA LEU A 62 2.17 -2.37 3.10
C LEU A 62 1.58 -2.93 4.38
N ASP A 63 0.72 -3.94 4.25
CA ASP A 63 0.19 -4.65 5.39
C ASP A 63 1.05 -5.89 5.60
N HIS A 64 1.91 -5.84 6.62
CA HIS A 64 2.86 -6.92 6.87
C HIS A 64 2.19 -8.25 7.18
N ASP A 65 1.16 -8.21 8.01
CA ASP A 65 0.51 -9.44 8.42
C ASP A 65 -0.23 -10.09 7.26
N ASP A 66 -0.92 -9.28 6.47
CA ASP A 66 -1.66 -9.84 5.35
C ASP A 66 -0.72 -10.35 4.27
N LEU A 67 0.41 -9.67 4.07
CA LEU A 67 1.39 -10.17 3.11
C LEU A 67 1.93 -11.52 3.57
N PHE A 68 2.30 -11.63 4.84
CA PHE A 68 2.83 -12.87 5.35
C PHE A 68 1.80 -13.99 5.24
N SER A 69 0.55 -13.70 5.60
CA SER A 69 -0.51 -14.69 5.49
C SER A 69 -0.71 -15.12 4.05
N SER A 70 -0.60 -14.20 3.12
CA SER A 70 -0.76 -14.53 1.71
C SER A 70 0.34 -15.47 1.23
N ILE A 71 1.57 -15.24 1.68
CA ILE A 71 2.68 -16.09 1.31
C ILE A 71 2.44 -17.52 1.81
N ILE A 72 2.02 -17.63 3.07
CA ILE A 72 1.74 -18.95 3.65
C ILE A 72 0.58 -19.61 2.92
N HIS A 73 -0.47 -18.87 2.66
CA HIS A 73 -1.64 -19.41 2.00
C HIS A 73 -1.32 -19.92 0.60
N ASN A 74 -0.40 -19.26 -0.09
CA ASN A 74 0.00 -19.66 -1.44
C ASN A 74 1.08 -20.74 -1.43
N ASN A 75 1.44 -21.24 -0.28
CA ASN A 75 2.45 -22.29 -0.15
C ASN A 75 3.82 -21.84 -0.63
N GLU A 76 4.10 -20.54 -0.55
CA GLU A 76 5.42 -20.06 -0.88
C GLU A 76 6.32 -20.19 0.34
N ASN A 77 7.61 -20.22 0.08
CA ASN A 77 8.59 -20.27 1.15
C ASN A 77 8.48 -18.98 1.97
N LYS A 78 8.26 -19.11 3.28
CA LYS A 78 8.09 -17.94 4.11
C LYS A 78 9.32 -17.06 4.14
N GLU A 79 10.47 -17.57 3.74
CA GLU A 79 11.65 -16.74 3.65
C GLU A 79 11.52 -15.69 2.56
N ASN A 80 10.59 -15.87 1.64
CA ASN A 80 10.35 -14.85 0.62
C ASN A 80 9.76 -13.57 1.18
N PHE A 81 9.23 -13.64 2.41
CA PHE A 81 8.61 -12.48 3.02
C PHE A 81 9.56 -11.28 3.02
N GLN A 82 10.78 -11.48 3.49
CA GLN A 82 11.74 -10.38 3.54
C GLN A 82 12.14 -9.92 2.14
N ASN A 83 12.21 -10.84 1.21
CA ASN A 83 12.57 -10.49 -0.16
C ASN A 83 11.49 -9.62 -0.80
N TYR A 84 10.24 -9.92 -0.54
CA TYR A 84 9.14 -9.09 -1.07
C TYR A 84 9.17 -7.71 -0.46
N ILE A 85 9.41 -7.63 0.86
CA ILE A 85 9.45 -6.34 1.52
C ILE A 85 10.59 -5.50 0.94
N LYS A 86 11.76 -6.11 0.76
CA LYS A 86 12.89 -5.38 0.23
C LYS A 86 12.61 -4.89 -1.19
N LYS A 87 11.99 -5.72 -2.01
CA LYS A 87 11.66 -5.34 -3.37
C LYS A 87 10.75 -4.11 -3.36
N LEU A 88 9.76 -4.12 -2.48
CA LEU A 88 8.82 -3.01 -2.40
C LEU A 88 9.50 -1.74 -1.91
N ILE A 89 10.34 -1.86 -0.90
CA ILE A 89 11.05 -0.70 -0.37
C ILE A 89 11.95 -0.11 -1.44
N ASP A 90 12.66 -0.96 -2.18
CA ASP A 90 13.56 -0.48 -3.22
C ASP A 90 12.79 0.23 -4.32
N TYR A 91 11.66 -0.34 -4.72
CA TYR A 91 10.85 0.28 -5.77
C TYR A 91 10.37 1.66 -5.33
N CYS A 92 9.87 1.75 -4.11
CA CYS A 92 9.34 3.02 -3.61
C CYS A 92 10.43 4.06 -3.50
N SER A 93 11.60 3.65 -3.02
CA SER A 93 12.71 4.56 -2.89
C SER A 93 13.17 5.10 -4.23
N GLN A 94 13.22 4.24 -5.23
CA GLN A 94 13.70 4.64 -6.54
C GLN A 94 12.68 5.48 -7.31
N ASN A 95 11.43 5.40 -6.94
CA ASN A 95 10.37 6.08 -7.67
C ASN A 95 9.70 7.19 -6.86
N ASN A 96 10.30 7.55 -5.76
CA ASN A 96 9.81 8.66 -4.93
C ASN A 96 8.38 8.45 -4.45
N ILE A 97 8.10 7.24 -3.99
CA ILE A 97 6.80 6.87 -3.46
C ILE A 97 6.91 6.67 -1.96
N SER A 98 5.96 7.25 -1.21
CA SER A 98 5.95 7.10 0.24
C SER A 98 5.34 5.75 0.60
N LEU A 99 6.04 5.01 1.44
CA LEU A 99 5.58 3.69 1.85
C LEU A 99 5.21 3.71 3.32
N LEU A 100 3.93 3.47 3.60
CA LEU A 100 3.44 3.33 4.97
C LEU A 100 3.46 1.84 5.31
N ARG A 101 3.98 1.52 6.49
CA ARG A 101 4.11 0.11 6.89
C ARG A 101 3.32 -0.11 8.17
N THR A 102 2.51 -1.16 8.19
CA THR A 102 1.63 -1.43 9.32
C THR A 102 2.24 -2.47 10.23
N VAL A 103 3.38 -2.16 10.78
CA VAL A 103 4.10 -3.10 11.62
C VAL A 103 3.41 -3.23 12.96
N GLY A 104 3.34 -4.44 13.47
CA GLY A 104 2.84 -4.65 14.81
C GLY A 104 1.34 -4.46 14.94
N VAL A 105 0.65 -4.89 13.96
CA VAL A 105 -0.76 -4.60 13.87
C VAL A 105 -1.63 -5.30 14.87
N MET A 106 -1.11 -6.21 15.60
CA MET A 106 -1.92 -6.90 16.55
C MET A 106 -2.41 -5.95 17.63
N PHE A 107 -1.99 -4.73 17.60
CA PHE A 107 -2.43 -3.82 18.63
C PHE A 107 -3.85 -3.43 18.44
N SER A 108 -4.57 -3.39 19.52
CA SER A 108 -5.90 -2.85 19.49
C SER A 108 -5.88 -1.35 19.70
N ASP A 109 -4.74 -0.79 19.91
CA ASP A 109 -4.62 0.61 20.27
C ASP A 109 -4.45 1.45 19.02
N ASP A 110 -5.45 2.24 18.69
CA ASP A 110 -5.40 3.04 17.49
C ASP A 110 -4.31 4.08 17.52
N GLU A 111 -3.98 4.58 18.68
CA GLU A 111 -2.93 5.58 18.76
C GLU A 111 -1.59 5.00 18.35
N LYS A 112 -1.34 3.77 18.73
CA LYS A 112 -0.11 3.15 18.35
C LYS A 112 -0.02 2.97 16.84
N ARG A 113 -1.14 2.62 16.22
CA ARG A 113 -1.13 2.47 14.78
C ARG A 113 -0.87 3.79 14.10
N LEU A 114 -1.47 4.86 14.59
CA LEU A 114 -1.22 6.17 14.01
C LEU A 114 0.24 6.55 14.14
N THR A 115 0.83 6.26 15.29
CA THR A 115 2.24 6.56 15.49
C THR A 115 3.10 5.82 14.47
N GLN A 116 2.76 4.59 14.20
CA GLN A 116 3.52 3.82 13.22
C GLN A 116 3.40 4.43 11.84
N TYR A 117 2.25 4.92 11.50
CA TYR A 117 2.05 5.51 10.18
C TYR A 117 2.85 6.79 10.01
N GLU A 118 3.15 7.46 11.08
CA GLU A 118 3.91 8.68 11.00
C GLU A 118 5.38 8.44 10.69
N LYS A 119 5.82 7.22 10.80
CA LYS A 119 7.20 6.93 10.48
C LYS A 119 7.41 6.90 9.01
#